data_fcf1b9d039568df641283c0aec1e4894
#
_entry.id   fcf1b9d039568df641283c0aec1e4894
#
_cell.length_a   1.000
_cell.length_b   1.000
_cell.length_c   1.000
_cell.angle_alpha   90.00
_cell.angle_beta   90.00
_cell.angle_gamma   90.00
#
_symmetry.space_group_name_H-M   'P 1'
#
loop_
_entity.id
_entity.type
_entity.pdbx_description
1 polymer ?
#
loop_
_entity_poly.entity_id
_entity_poly.type
_entity_poly.pdbx_seq_one_letter_code
_entity_poly.pdbx_strand_id
1 'polypeptide(L)' 'MNYYESAEDLTITKARALKELEDHCCEDIEQFFDDLGDHEEYDAQKVLAWLGY' A
#
# COMPACT_ATOMS: atom_id res chain seq x y z
N MET A 1 0.98 -17.60 8.91
CA MET A 1 1.35 -16.68 7.85
C MET A 1 0.32 -15.58 7.73
N ASN A 2 0.71 -14.32 7.70
CA ASN A 2 -0.21 -13.19 7.58
C ASN A 2 0.03 -12.44 6.27
N TYR A 3 -0.80 -11.45 5.99
CA TYR A 3 -0.68 -10.66 4.76
C TYR A 3 0.67 -9.96 4.65
N TYR A 4 1.19 -9.48 5.76
CA TYR A 4 2.46 -8.76 5.78
C TYR A 4 3.61 -9.66 5.33
N GLU A 5 3.67 -10.88 5.86
CA GLU A 5 4.71 -11.84 5.49
C GLU A 5 4.61 -12.28 4.04
N SER A 6 3.39 -12.52 3.55
CA SER A 6 3.21 -12.95 2.17
C SER A 6 3.47 -11.84 1.16
N ALA A 7 3.55 -10.58 1.62
CA ALA A 7 3.86 -9.44 0.76
C ALA A 7 5.35 -9.13 0.70
N GLU A 8 6.19 -9.90 1.41
CA GLU A 8 7.63 -9.68 1.40
C GLU A 8 8.21 -9.80 -0.02
N ASP A 9 9.03 -8.81 -0.40
CA ASP A 9 9.65 -8.73 -1.72
C ASP A 9 8.66 -8.61 -2.89
N LEU A 10 7.41 -8.31 -2.60
CA LEU A 10 6.39 -8.13 -3.65
C LEU A 10 6.26 -6.64 -3.98
N THR A 11 6.36 -6.32 -5.27
CA THR A 11 6.15 -4.97 -5.77
C THR A 11 4.78 -4.90 -6.46
N ILE A 12 4.00 -3.88 -6.13
CA ILE A 12 2.68 -3.67 -6.74
C ILE A 12 2.67 -2.33 -7.47
N THR A 13 1.76 -2.22 -8.45
CA THR A 13 1.60 -0.97 -9.17
C THR A 13 0.86 0.08 -8.33
N LYS A 14 1.00 1.34 -8.72
CA LYS A 14 0.25 2.43 -8.09
C LYS A 14 -1.26 2.16 -8.11
N ALA A 15 -1.77 1.69 -9.25
CA ALA A 15 -3.18 1.36 -9.38
C ALA A 15 -3.61 0.30 -8.36
N ARG A 16 -2.78 -0.72 -8.17
CA ARG A 16 -3.06 -1.76 -7.19
C ARG A 16 -3.01 -1.22 -5.76
N ALA A 17 -2.03 -0.37 -5.48
CA ALA A 17 -1.92 0.26 -4.16
C ALA A 17 -3.17 1.08 -3.84
N LEU A 18 -3.64 1.88 -4.80
CA LEU A 18 -4.84 2.67 -4.63
C LEU A 18 -6.07 1.78 -4.42
N LYS A 19 -6.14 0.65 -5.12
CA LYS A 19 -7.22 -0.31 -4.95
C LYS A 19 -7.21 -0.90 -3.54
N GLU A 20 -6.05 -1.20 -2.99
CA GLU A 20 -5.95 -1.69 -1.61
C GLU A 20 -6.43 -0.63 -0.61
N LEU A 21 -6.08 0.64 -0.83
CA LEU A 21 -6.57 1.73 0.02
C LEU A 21 -8.10 1.80 -0.04
N GLU A 22 -8.67 1.70 -1.22
CA GLU A 22 -10.10 1.72 -1.43
C GLU A 22 -10.79 0.53 -0.75
N ASP A 23 -10.22 -0.67 -0.88
CA ASP A 23 -10.76 -1.88 -0.27
C ASP A 23 -10.76 -1.80 1.26
N HIS A 24 -9.84 -1.05 1.84
CA HIS A 24 -9.77 -0.82 3.27
C HIS A 24 -10.55 0.41 3.73
N CYS A 25 -11.37 0.97 2.84
CA CYS A 25 -12.18 2.16 3.12
C CYS A 25 -11.33 3.35 3.57
N CYS A 26 -10.11 3.45 3.07
CA CYS A 26 -9.21 4.53 3.42
C CYS A 26 -9.50 5.74 2.54
N GLU A 27 -9.79 6.88 3.16
CA GLU A 27 -10.06 8.13 2.46
C GLU A 27 -8.84 9.03 2.40
N ASP A 28 -7.76 8.67 3.09
CA ASP A 28 -6.58 9.52 3.25
C ASP A 28 -5.53 9.25 2.16
N ILE A 29 -5.97 9.25 0.90
CA ILE A 29 -5.09 8.99 -0.24
C ILE A 29 -3.99 10.05 -0.33
N GLU A 30 -4.31 11.32 -0.06
CA GLU A 30 -3.32 12.39 -0.05
C GLU A 30 -2.25 12.13 1.01
N GLN A 31 -2.65 11.68 2.19
CA GLN A 31 -1.70 11.34 3.25
C GLN A 31 -0.82 10.17 2.84
N PHE A 32 -1.37 9.20 2.13
CA PHE A 32 -0.59 8.09 1.60
C PHE A 32 0.53 8.60 0.69
N PHE A 33 0.22 9.51 -0.21
CA PHE A 33 1.23 10.09 -1.10
C PHE A 33 2.22 10.97 -0.35
N ASP A 34 1.79 11.65 0.69
CA ASP A 34 2.70 12.45 1.54
C ASP A 34 3.68 11.55 2.29
N ASP A 35 3.21 10.41 2.78
CA ASP A 35 4.04 9.49 3.56
C ASP A 35 4.96 8.61 2.69
N LEU A 36 4.45 8.09 1.59
CA LEU A 36 5.19 7.16 0.74
C LEU A 36 5.68 7.78 -0.56
N GLY A 37 5.17 8.95 -0.93
CA GLY A 37 5.50 9.61 -2.19
C GLY A 37 4.64 9.11 -3.34
N ASP A 38 4.72 9.80 -4.47
CA ASP A 38 3.98 9.46 -5.68
C ASP A 38 4.92 8.69 -6.61
N HIS A 39 4.75 7.39 -6.67
CA HIS A 39 5.57 6.48 -7.47
C HIS A 39 4.69 5.64 -8.38
N GLU A 40 5.28 5.11 -9.43
CA GLU A 40 4.56 4.20 -10.33
C GLU A 40 4.36 2.83 -9.69
N GLU A 41 5.28 2.44 -8.80
CA GLU A 41 5.25 1.15 -8.12
C GLU A 41 5.56 1.34 -6.64
N TYR A 42 5.04 0.44 -5.83
CA TYR A 42 5.26 0.45 -4.38
C TYR A 42 5.60 -0.93 -3.89
N ASP A 43 6.38 -0.98 -2.80
CA ASP A 43 6.60 -2.22 -2.07
C ASP A 43 5.30 -2.58 -1.35
N ALA A 44 4.75 -3.76 -1.64
CA ALA A 44 3.49 -4.19 -1.04
C ALA A 44 3.55 -4.21 0.48
N GLN A 45 4.69 -4.58 1.05
CA GLN A 45 4.90 -4.60 2.50
C GLN A 45 4.76 -3.21 3.10
N LYS A 46 5.29 -2.18 2.41
CA LYS A 46 5.18 -0.80 2.87
C LYS A 46 3.74 -0.31 2.82
N VAL A 47 3.01 -0.67 1.78
CA VAL A 47 1.59 -0.31 1.66
C VAL A 47 0.79 -0.95 2.79
N LEU A 48 1.00 -2.24 3.05
CA LEU A 48 0.30 -2.93 4.12
C LEU A 48 0.66 -2.37 5.49
N ALA A 49 1.94 -2.05 5.72
CA ALA A 49 2.37 -1.43 6.97
C ALA A 49 1.70 -0.07 7.18
N TRP A 50 1.59 0.71 6.12
CA TRP A 50 0.90 2.00 6.19
C TRP A 50 -0.58 1.82 6.54
N LEU A 51 -1.21 0.76 6.03
CA LEU A 51 -2.61 0.44 6.32
C LEU A 51 -2.81 -0.15 7.71
N GLY A 52 -1.75 -0.52 8.41
CA GLY A 52 -1.83 -1.01 9.77
C GLY A 52 -1.76 -2.53 9.93
N TYR A 53 -1.30 -3.22 8.92
CA TYR A 53 -1.11 -4.68 9.02
C TYR A 53 0.18 -5.06 9.70
#